data_91b89567c5ce0a134a43355bedf89dad
#
_entry.id   91b89567c5ce0a134a43355bedf89dad
#
_cell.length_a   1.000
_cell.length_b   1.000
_cell.length_c   1.000
_cell.angle_alpha   90.00
_cell.angle_beta   90.00
_cell.angle_gamma   90.00
#
_symmetry.space_group_name_H-M   'P 1'
#
loop_
_entity.id
_entity.type
_entity.pdbx_description
1 polymer ?
#
loop_
_entity_poly.entity_id
_entity_poly.type
_entity_poly.pdbx_seq_one_letter_code
_entity_poly.pdbx_strand_id
1 'polypeptide(L)'
;QLGTVRGYKARLSQQLLLQNSIYVNYEQTNFEKILGYLINDNIKNIGFDIFDTLLCRPLVNPADLFHLIEEDVHKITKLRSFNFAKTRIYAENLARHGKVEVSLDDIYTKLQESTGFSDEVIGKIKKLECEMERQLLSPRESMLEYFSLAKIHHKRLFIASDMYLSETFLRDVLTINGYKTEKIPVYISCEYNKVKHNGSLFKFILWKEGLEPSKTLFIGDNFKSDVQRAIDNGFLAVHYPKAIEKLKNTNLFKPDVLGFVYKENFSFYLGMIANKIFDNPFIQFDQKSSINNSSALLGYYIFGPLVLSLTHWLIQNLNNE
;
A
#
# COMPACT_ATOMS: atom_id res chain seq x y z
N GLN A 1 8.37 8.37 29.37
CA GLN A 1 7.50 7.55 28.49
C GLN A 1 6.15 8.22 28.23
N LEU A 2 5.42 8.67 29.26
CA LEU A 2 4.15 9.43 29.11
C LEU A 2 4.32 10.77 28.34
N GLY A 3 5.49 11.42 28.45
CA GLY A 3 5.81 12.65 27.75
C GLY A 3 5.90 12.48 26.23
N THR A 4 6.42 11.34 25.75
CA THR A 4 6.57 11.04 24.31
C THR A 4 5.23 10.77 23.65
N VAL A 5 4.35 10.02 24.33
CA VAL A 5 2.99 9.73 23.84
C VAL A 5 2.13 10.99 23.84
N ARG A 6 2.24 11.86 24.85
CA ARG A 6 1.55 13.15 24.90
C ARG A 6 2.07 14.10 23.81
N GLY A 7 3.38 14.16 23.59
CA GLY A 7 3.98 14.96 22.53
C GLY A 7 3.59 14.49 21.12
N TYR A 8 3.41 13.19 20.95
CA TYR A 8 2.92 12.59 19.72
C TYR A 8 1.44 12.92 19.46
N LYS A 9 0.57 12.70 20.48
CA LYS A 9 -0.84 13.11 20.41
C LYS A 9 -0.99 14.61 20.13
N ALA A 10 -0.16 15.46 20.73
CA ALA A 10 -0.18 16.90 20.48
C ALA A 10 0.23 17.28 19.05
N ARG A 11 1.25 16.63 18.48
CA ARG A 11 1.66 16.87 17.08
C ARG A 11 0.60 16.41 16.08
N LEU A 12 0.03 15.25 16.27
CA LEU A 12 -1.07 14.75 15.43
C LEU A 12 -2.34 15.63 15.58
N SER A 13 -2.65 16.08 16.80
CA SER A 13 -3.74 17.02 17.02
C SER A 13 -3.47 18.38 16.36
N GLN A 14 -2.22 18.86 16.34
CA GLN A 14 -1.85 20.06 15.60
C GLN A 14 -1.94 19.89 14.08
N GLN A 15 -1.49 18.77 13.55
CA GLN A 15 -1.66 18.44 12.12
C GLN A 15 -3.15 18.37 11.73
N LEU A 16 -3.97 17.79 12.60
CA LEU A 16 -5.44 17.74 12.43
C LEU A 16 -6.10 19.12 12.52
N LEU A 17 -5.65 19.98 13.42
CA LEU A 17 -6.14 21.36 13.56
C LEU A 17 -5.73 22.23 12.37
N LEU A 18 -4.55 21.99 11.78
CA LEU A 18 -4.10 22.68 10.57
C LEU A 18 -4.87 22.23 9.31
N GLN A 19 -5.50 21.05 9.34
CA GLN A 19 -6.39 20.58 8.28
C GLN A 19 -7.83 21.11 8.40
N ASN A 20 -8.07 22.07 9.29
CA ASN A 20 -9.31 22.78 9.57
C ASN A 20 -10.60 22.07 9.13
N SER A 21 -11.39 21.65 10.14
CA SER A 21 -12.81 21.32 10.03
C SER A 21 -13.24 19.86 9.85
N ILE A 22 -12.39 18.88 10.06
CA ILE A 22 -12.84 17.49 10.12
C ILE A 22 -13.06 17.12 11.59
N TYR A 23 -14.30 16.94 11.99
CA TYR A 23 -14.65 16.53 13.36
C TYR A 23 -14.10 15.14 13.63
N VAL A 24 -13.20 15.05 14.62
CA VAL A 24 -12.64 13.82 15.11
C VAL A 24 -13.55 13.30 16.22
N ASN A 25 -14.35 12.30 15.93
CA ASN A 25 -14.95 11.48 16.98
C ASN A 25 -13.90 10.43 17.37
N TYR A 26 -13.37 10.54 18.58
CA TYR A 26 -12.47 9.55 19.17
C TYR A 26 -13.26 8.30 19.57
N GLU A 27 -13.59 7.45 18.62
CA GLU A 27 -13.75 6.05 18.95
C GLU A 27 -12.35 5.46 19.21
N GLN A 28 -12.24 4.54 20.17
CA GLN A 28 -11.00 3.78 20.41
C GLN A 28 -10.56 3.10 19.11
N THR A 29 -9.80 3.83 18.34
CA THR A 29 -9.34 3.40 17.03
C THR A 29 -8.23 2.40 17.22
N ASN A 30 -7.96 1.60 16.21
CA ASN A 30 -6.77 0.74 16.13
C ASN A 30 -5.46 1.48 16.48
N PHE A 31 -5.45 2.81 16.40
CA PHE A 31 -4.39 3.70 16.84
C PHE A 31 -4.05 3.58 18.33
N GLU A 32 -5.02 3.76 19.22
CA GLU A 32 -4.75 3.64 20.67
C GLU A 32 -4.31 2.21 21.02
N LYS A 33 -4.87 1.24 20.33
CA LYS A 33 -4.50 -0.16 20.48
C LYS A 33 -3.05 -0.40 20.04
N ILE A 34 -2.64 0.13 18.89
CA ILE A 34 -1.25 0.03 18.42
C ILE A 34 -0.31 0.75 19.40
N LEU A 35 -0.61 1.99 19.79
CA LEU A 35 0.19 2.72 20.77
C LEU A 35 0.31 1.95 22.09
N GLY A 36 -0.79 1.37 22.57
CA GLY A 36 -0.78 0.55 23.78
C GLY A 36 0.21 -0.60 23.69
N TYR A 37 0.26 -1.29 22.57
CA TYR A 37 1.25 -2.37 22.32
C TYR A 37 2.69 -1.84 22.18
N LEU A 38 2.90 -0.70 21.52
CA LEU A 38 4.23 -0.12 21.32
C LEU A 38 4.90 0.24 22.65
N ILE A 39 4.13 0.76 23.60
CA ILE A 39 4.65 1.16 24.93
C ILE A 39 4.66 0.03 25.96
N ASN A 40 4.01 -1.11 25.65
CA ASN A 40 3.92 -2.24 26.58
C ASN A 40 5.23 -3.03 26.59
N ASP A 41 5.89 -3.09 27.73
CA ASP A 41 7.18 -3.79 27.90
C ASP A 41 7.07 -5.32 27.74
N ASN A 42 5.88 -5.90 27.84
CA ASN A 42 5.67 -7.33 27.57
C ASN A 42 5.76 -7.65 26.09
N ILE A 43 5.50 -6.69 25.19
CA ILE A 43 5.68 -6.85 23.77
C ILE A 43 7.13 -6.57 23.42
N LYS A 44 7.82 -7.57 22.87
CA LYS A 44 9.24 -7.49 22.55
C LYS A 44 9.47 -7.29 21.04
N ASN A 45 8.62 -7.89 20.24
CA ASN A 45 8.80 -7.92 18.78
C ASN A 45 7.58 -7.35 18.07
N ILE A 46 7.83 -6.64 16.97
CA ILE A 46 6.75 -6.07 16.13
C ILE A 46 7.06 -6.35 14.67
N GLY A 47 6.14 -7.04 14.01
CA GLY A 47 6.14 -7.28 12.58
C GLY A 47 5.19 -6.34 11.85
N PHE A 48 5.57 -5.94 10.65
CA PHE A 48 4.74 -5.11 9.77
C PHE A 48 4.61 -5.78 8.40
N ASP A 49 3.41 -5.71 7.82
CA ASP A 49 3.25 -5.90 6.38
C ASP A 49 3.76 -4.66 5.62
N ILE A 50 3.94 -4.76 4.31
CA ILE A 50 4.45 -3.67 3.45
C ILE A 50 3.30 -2.92 2.79
N PHE A 51 2.59 -3.59 1.87
CA PHE A 51 1.62 -2.94 1.01
C PHE A 51 0.33 -2.61 1.76
N ASP A 52 -0.18 -1.41 1.52
CA ASP A 52 -1.33 -0.87 2.26
C ASP A 52 -1.17 -0.86 3.79
N THR A 53 0.04 -1.15 4.29
CA THR A 53 0.45 -1.07 5.70
C THR A 53 1.57 -0.05 5.90
N LEU A 54 2.80 -0.33 5.50
CA LEU A 54 3.90 0.64 5.53
C LEU A 54 3.85 1.58 4.33
N LEU A 55 3.58 1.04 3.15
CA LEU A 55 3.52 1.76 1.88
C LEU A 55 2.12 1.64 1.27
N CYS A 56 1.67 2.68 0.60
CA CYS A 56 0.42 2.68 -0.15
C CYS A 56 0.63 3.14 -1.59
N ARG A 57 -0.23 2.62 -2.49
CA ARG A 57 -0.33 3.09 -3.88
C ARG A 57 -1.53 4.02 -4.02
N PRO A 58 -1.45 5.04 -4.87
CA PRO A 58 -2.61 5.85 -5.23
C PRO A 58 -3.48 5.14 -6.30
N LEU A 59 -3.85 3.89 -6.06
CA LEU A 59 -4.62 3.06 -6.99
C LEU A 59 -5.74 2.35 -6.25
N VAL A 60 -6.90 2.23 -6.90
CA VAL A 60 -8.02 1.42 -6.37
C VAL A 60 -7.69 -0.07 -6.43
N ASN A 61 -7.10 -0.50 -7.56
CA ASN A 61 -6.59 -1.85 -7.74
C ASN A 61 -5.10 -1.79 -8.08
N PRO A 62 -4.24 -2.60 -7.45
CA PRO A 62 -2.81 -2.63 -7.78
C PRO A 62 -2.51 -2.90 -9.25
N ALA A 63 -3.32 -3.73 -9.93
CA ALA A 63 -3.16 -4.07 -11.34
C ALA A 63 -3.42 -2.90 -12.30
N ASP A 64 -4.04 -1.80 -11.82
CA ASP A 64 -4.26 -0.61 -12.64
C ASP A 64 -2.94 0.08 -13.01
N LEU A 65 -1.85 -0.24 -12.31
CA LEU A 65 -0.49 0.16 -12.68
C LEU A 65 -0.13 -0.27 -14.12
N PHE A 66 -0.56 -1.45 -14.54
CA PHE A 66 -0.25 -1.97 -15.87
C PHE A 66 -0.89 -1.13 -16.98
N HIS A 67 -2.05 -0.57 -16.72
CA HIS A 67 -2.70 0.37 -17.63
C HIS A 67 -1.97 1.71 -17.71
N LEU A 68 -1.42 2.19 -16.58
CA LEU A 68 -0.69 3.46 -16.56
C LEU A 68 0.56 3.44 -17.44
N ILE A 69 1.22 2.29 -17.56
CA ILE A 69 2.43 2.14 -18.37
C ILE A 69 2.17 1.63 -19.79
N GLU A 70 0.92 1.37 -20.17
CA GLU A 70 0.58 0.73 -21.45
C GLU A 70 1.08 1.51 -22.67
N GLU A 71 0.97 2.84 -22.68
CA GLU A 71 1.49 3.68 -23.76
C GLU A 71 3.03 3.60 -23.92
N ASP A 72 3.76 3.53 -22.81
CA ASP A 72 5.21 3.40 -22.86
C ASP A 72 5.62 1.98 -23.31
N VAL A 73 4.85 0.96 -22.93
CA VAL A 73 5.02 -0.39 -23.48
C VAL A 73 4.77 -0.40 -24.99
N HIS A 74 3.76 0.31 -25.50
CA HIS A 74 3.56 0.45 -26.95
C HIS A 74 4.76 1.09 -27.66
N LYS A 75 5.41 2.10 -27.05
CA LYS A 75 6.64 2.69 -27.58
C LYS A 75 7.80 1.71 -27.61
N ILE A 76 7.95 0.91 -26.55
CA ILE A 76 9.00 -0.12 -26.43
C ILE A 76 8.78 -1.25 -27.44
N THR A 77 7.57 -1.77 -27.55
CA THR A 77 7.24 -2.91 -28.42
C THR A 77 6.99 -2.51 -29.87
N LYS A 78 6.69 -1.23 -30.14
CA LYS A 78 6.21 -0.68 -31.42
C LYS A 78 4.86 -1.30 -31.88
N LEU A 79 4.09 -1.86 -30.97
CA LEU A 79 2.82 -2.53 -31.23
C LEU A 79 1.67 -1.83 -30.49
N ARG A 80 0.96 -0.94 -31.17
CA ARG A 80 -0.18 -0.22 -30.58
C ARG A 80 -1.41 -1.11 -30.23
N SER A 81 -1.51 -2.25 -30.87
CA SER A 81 -2.60 -3.21 -30.61
C SER A 81 -2.31 -4.20 -29.48
N PHE A 82 -1.14 -4.12 -28.89
CA PHE A 82 -0.74 -5.01 -27.80
C PHE A 82 -1.38 -4.55 -26.49
N ASN A 83 -2.25 -5.39 -25.91
CA ASN A 83 -2.85 -5.11 -24.61
C ASN A 83 -1.93 -5.65 -23.50
N PHE A 84 -1.07 -4.77 -23.01
CA PHE A 84 -0.08 -5.14 -21.99
C PHE A 84 -0.73 -5.55 -20.68
N ALA A 85 -1.64 -4.74 -20.15
CA ALA A 85 -2.26 -5.00 -18.85
C ALA A 85 -2.92 -6.39 -18.81
N LYS A 86 -3.71 -6.74 -19.82
CA LYS A 86 -4.34 -8.05 -19.93
C LYS A 86 -3.31 -9.18 -20.02
N THR A 87 -2.28 -9.00 -20.84
CA THR A 87 -1.25 -10.04 -21.06
C THR A 87 -0.38 -10.22 -19.83
N ARG A 88 -0.05 -9.14 -19.12
CA ARG A 88 0.72 -9.18 -17.87
C ARG A 88 -0.03 -9.91 -16.75
N ILE A 89 -1.34 -9.62 -16.59
CA ILE A 89 -2.20 -10.32 -15.63
C ILE A 89 -2.31 -11.80 -15.99
N TYR A 90 -2.47 -12.12 -17.28
CA TYR A 90 -2.53 -13.51 -17.75
C TYR A 90 -1.20 -14.24 -17.48
N ALA A 91 -0.06 -13.61 -17.74
CA ALA A 91 1.27 -14.17 -17.47
C ALA A 91 1.47 -14.47 -15.97
N GLU A 92 0.99 -13.59 -15.08
CA GLU A 92 1.02 -13.85 -13.64
C GLU A 92 0.19 -15.06 -13.25
N ASN A 93 -1.03 -15.17 -13.78
CA ASN A 93 -1.88 -16.33 -13.52
C ASN A 93 -1.23 -17.65 -14.01
N LEU A 94 -0.60 -17.63 -15.17
CA LEU A 94 0.17 -18.79 -15.67
C LEU A 94 1.35 -19.13 -14.77
N ALA A 95 2.10 -18.12 -14.33
CA ALA A 95 3.25 -18.32 -13.45
C ALA A 95 2.84 -18.93 -12.10
N ARG A 96 1.69 -18.49 -11.55
CA ARG A 96 1.16 -18.97 -10.26
C ARG A 96 0.57 -20.37 -10.32
N HIS A 97 0.27 -20.90 -11.52
CA HIS A 97 -0.37 -22.19 -11.64
C HIS A 97 0.50 -23.32 -11.04
N GLY A 98 -0.02 -24.01 -10.01
CA GLY A 98 0.67 -25.09 -9.31
C GLY A 98 1.81 -24.66 -8.39
N LYS A 99 2.05 -23.37 -8.19
CA LYS A 99 3.07 -22.84 -7.27
C LYS A 99 2.47 -22.21 -6.01
N VAL A 100 3.21 -22.26 -4.92
CA VAL A 100 2.83 -21.57 -3.67
C VAL A 100 3.03 -20.06 -3.84
N GLU A 101 4.13 -19.67 -4.45
CA GLU A 101 4.47 -18.29 -4.73
C GLU A 101 5.34 -18.18 -6.00
N VAL A 102 5.43 -16.98 -6.57
CA VAL A 102 6.19 -16.70 -7.79
C VAL A 102 7.00 -15.40 -7.62
N SER A 103 8.11 -15.32 -8.33
CA SER A 103 8.89 -14.09 -8.47
C SER A 103 8.45 -13.27 -9.67
N LEU A 104 8.88 -11.99 -9.72
CA LEU A 104 8.69 -11.17 -10.90
C LEU A 104 9.36 -11.78 -12.14
N ASP A 105 10.49 -12.46 -11.97
CA ASP A 105 11.18 -13.16 -13.05
C ASP A 105 10.36 -14.32 -13.61
N ASP A 106 9.71 -15.12 -12.76
CA ASP A 106 8.79 -16.16 -13.20
C ASP A 106 7.66 -15.60 -14.06
N ILE A 107 7.09 -14.47 -13.63
CA ILE A 107 5.98 -13.80 -14.33
C ILE A 107 6.44 -13.29 -15.70
N TYR A 108 7.62 -12.64 -15.76
CA TYR A 108 8.16 -12.11 -17.01
C TYR A 108 8.63 -13.19 -17.96
N THR A 109 9.07 -14.35 -17.45
CA THR A 109 9.32 -15.56 -18.26
C THR A 109 8.03 -16.01 -18.95
N LYS A 110 6.89 -16.05 -18.23
CA LYS A 110 5.61 -16.41 -18.83
C LYS A 110 5.08 -15.33 -19.79
N LEU A 111 5.37 -14.07 -19.53
CA LEU A 111 5.07 -12.99 -20.46
C LEU A 111 5.84 -13.16 -21.78
N GLN A 112 7.13 -13.49 -21.69
CA GLN A 112 7.98 -13.74 -22.85
C GLN A 112 7.50 -14.94 -23.66
N GLU A 113 7.21 -16.06 -23.00
CA GLU A 113 6.66 -17.25 -23.64
C GLU A 113 5.35 -16.97 -24.39
N SER A 114 4.51 -16.10 -23.82
CA SER A 114 3.20 -15.76 -24.38
C SER A 114 3.26 -14.78 -25.55
N THR A 115 4.31 -13.93 -25.60
CA THR A 115 4.42 -12.84 -26.58
C THR A 115 5.47 -13.06 -27.66
N GLY A 116 6.49 -13.91 -27.37
CA GLY A 116 7.64 -14.09 -28.24
C GLY A 116 8.58 -12.88 -28.31
N PHE A 117 8.46 -11.93 -27.40
CA PHE A 117 9.35 -10.76 -27.37
C PHE A 117 10.80 -11.14 -27.01
N SER A 118 11.76 -10.39 -27.54
CA SER A 118 13.17 -10.58 -27.24
C SER A 118 13.47 -10.24 -25.76
N ASP A 119 14.58 -10.80 -25.24
CA ASP A 119 15.07 -10.52 -23.88
C ASP A 119 15.25 -9.02 -23.63
N GLU A 120 15.70 -8.27 -24.64
CA GLU A 120 15.87 -6.82 -24.55
C GLU A 120 14.53 -6.10 -24.32
N VAL A 121 13.49 -6.47 -25.06
CA VAL A 121 12.14 -5.87 -24.95
C VAL A 121 11.55 -6.22 -23.59
N ILE A 122 11.62 -7.49 -23.19
CA ILE A 122 11.13 -7.97 -21.89
C ILE A 122 11.85 -7.26 -20.74
N GLY A 123 13.18 -7.11 -20.81
CA GLY A 123 13.96 -6.40 -19.80
C GLY A 123 13.57 -4.93 -19.68
N LYS A 124 13.30 -4.24 -20.79
CA LYS A 124 12.82 -2.85 -20.78
C LYS A 124 11.44 -2.72 -20.14
N ILE A 125 10.51 -3.59 -20.46
CA ILE A 125 9.15 -3.58 -19.89
C ILE A 125 9.20 -3.87 -18.39
N LYS A 126 9.96 -4.88 -17.97
CA LYS A 126 10.14 -5.21 -16.55
C LYS A 126 10.73 -4.05 -15.77
N LYS A 127 11.74 -3.37 -16.32
CA LYS A 127 12.33 -2.18 -15.71
C LYS A 127 11.32 -1.05 -15.58
N LEU A 128 10.51 -0.83 -16.61
CA LEU A 128 9.44 0.20 -16.59
C LEU A 128 8.40 -0.11 -15.50
N GLU A 129 7.95 -1.37 -15.35
CA GLU A 129 7.04 -1.77 -14.27
C GLU A 129 7.65 -1.47 -12.89
N CYS A 130 8.91 -1.85 -12.67
CA CYS A 130 9.60 -1.57 -11.41
C CYS A 130 9.77 -0.06 -11.13
N GLU A 131 10.07 0.73 -12.16
CA GLU A 131 10.20 2.17 -12.02
C GLU A 131 8.86 2.84 -11.68
N MET A 132 7.79 2.43 -12.33
CA MET A 132 6.44 2.93 -12.04
C MET A 132 6.01 2.52 -10.63
N GLU A 133 6.25 1.27 -10.22
CA GLU A 133 5.97 0.80 -8.86
C GLU A 133 6.69 1.65 -7.81
N ARG A 134 7.97 1.96 -8.04
CA ARG A 134 8.77 2.82 -7.16
C ARG A 134 8.21 4.24 -7.07
N GLN A 135 7.72 4.80 -8.18
CA GLN A 135 7.18 6.16 -8.23
C GLN A 135 5.80 6.27 -7.56
N LEU A 136 5.00 5.22 -7.65
CA LEU A 136 3.65 5.20 -7.09
C LEU A 136 3.63 4.93 -5.58
N LEU A 137 4.62 4.21 -5.06
CA LEU A 137 4.66 3.86 -3.65
C LEU A 137 5.05 5.07 -2.79
N SER A 138 4.21 5.37 -1.82
CA SER A 138 4.42 6.42 -0.83
C SER A 138 4.24 5.87 0.60
N PRO A 139 4.88 6.49 1.62
CA PRO A 139 4.73 6.01 2.99
C PRO A 139 3.32 6.32 3.50
N ARG A 140 2.78 5.44 4.33
CA ARG A 140 1.67 5.79 5.20
C ARG A 140 2.23 6.57 6.40
N GLU A 141 1.95 7.87 6.45
CA GLU A 141 2.57 8.78 7.43
C GLU A 141 2.42 8.28 8.88
N SER A 142 1.22 7.82 9.24
CA SER A 142 0.95 7.27 10.57
C SER A 142 1.76 6.00 10.86
N MET A 143 1.97 5.13 9.88
CA MET A 143 2.79 3.93 10.05
C MET A 143 4.27 4.24 10.12
N LEU A 144 4.75 5.24 9.40
CA LEU A 144 6.14 5.72 9.52
C LEU A 144 6.42 6.19 10.95
N GLU A 145 5.45 6.85 11.58
CA GLU A 145 5.57 7.28 12.97
C GLU A 145 5.51 6.10 13.95
N TYR A 146 4.61 5.12 13.76
CA TYR A 146 4.56 3.91 14.59
C TYR A 146 5.85 3.09 14.49
N PHE A 147 6.38 2.95 13.28
CA PHE A 147 7.64 2.27 13.03
C PHE A 147 8.80 2.96 13.78
N SER A 148 8.84 4.28 13.74
CA SER A 148 9.83 5.09 14.45
C SER A 148 9.68 4.98 15.98
N LEU A 149 8.44 5.03 16.49
CA LEU A 149 8.14 4.82 17.91
C LEU A 149 8.54 3.42 18.39
N ALA A 150 8.26 2.39 17.60
CA ALA A 150 8.69 1.04 17.94
C ALA A 150 10.21 0.93 18.13
N LYS A 151 10.99 1.62 17.28
CA LYS A 151 12.45 1.72 17.43
C LYS A 151 12.87 2.48 18.69
N ILE A 152 12.20 3.61 18.98
CA ILE A 152 12.46 4.40 20.19
C ILE A 152 12.19 3.56 21.46
N HIS A 153 11.17 2.72 21.44
CA HIS A 153 10.85 1.78 22.53
C HIS A 153 11.66 0.47 22.48
N HIS A 154 12.74 0.43 21.69
CA HIS A 154 13.67 -0.70 21.60
C HIS A 154 12.99 -2.03 21.24
N LYS A 155 11.87 -1.99 20.48
CA LYS A 155 11.23 -3.19 19.98
C LYS A 155 12.09 -3.81 18.88
N ARG A 156 12.19 -5.14 18.85
CA ARG A 156 12.80 -5.86 17.74
C ARG A 156 11.80 -5.88 16.59
N LEU A 157 12.20 -5.31 15.45
CA LEU A 157 11.32 -5.17 14.29
C LEU A 157 11.63 -6.24 13.23
N PHE A 158 10.59 -6.65 12.50
CA PHE A 158 10.72 -7.39 11.25
C PHE A 158 9.61 -6.97 10.28
N ILE A 159 9.80 -7.26 9.00
CA ILE A 159 8.84 -6.94 7.94
C ILE A 159 8.53 -8.24 7.21
N ALA A 160 7.26 -8.50 6.86
CA ALA A 160 6.84 -9.69 6.14
C ALA A 160 5.73 -9.37 5.14
N SER A 161 5.92 -9.73 3.88
CA SER A 161 4.94 -9.46 2.82
C SER A 161 4.81 -10.61 1.84
N ASP A 162 3.56 -10.90 1.43
CA ASP A 162 3.27 -11.82 0.33
C ASP A 162 3.34 -11.03 -0.99
N MET A 163 4.47 -11.17 -1.72
CA MET A 163 4.72 -10.38 -2.93
C MET A 163 5.73 -11.04 -3.87
N TYR A 164 5.58 -10.80 -5.16
CA TYR A 164 6.48 -11.27 -6.22
C TYR A 164 7.71 -10.38 -6.45
N LEU A 165 7.75 -9.17 -5.88
CA LEU A 165 8.91 -8.27 -5.94
C LEU A 165 10.00 -8.72 -4.97
N SER A 166 11.27 -8.54 -5.35
CA SER A 166 12.40 -8.98 -4.53
C SER A 166 12.58 -8.17 -3.25
N GLU A 167 13.20 -8.77 -2.24
CA GLU A 167 13.57 -8.09 -0.99
C GLU A 167 14.41 -6.85 -1.27
N THR A 168 15.39 -6.95 -2.16
CA THR A 168 16.28 -5.83 -2.50
C THR A 168 15.50 -4.63 -3.03
N PHE A 169 14.58 -4.86 -3.97
CA PHE A 169 13.72 -3.81 -4.51
C PHE A 169 12.85 -3.17 -3.41
N LEU A 170 12.20 -3.98 -2.60
CA LEU A 170 11.30 -3.49 -1.55
C LEU A 170 12.03 -2.76 -0.44
N ARG A 171 13.23 -3.19 -0.09
CA ARG A 171 14.10 -2.52 0.88
C ARG A 171 14.54 -1.14 0.39
N ASP A 172 14.88 -1.03 -0.90
CA ASP A 172 15.17 0.25 -1.56
C ASP A 172 13.98 1.20 -1.46
N VAL A 173 12.79 0.73 -1.84
CA VAL A 173 11.56 1.54 -1.81
C VAL A 173 11.22 1.97 -0.38
N LEU A 174 11.32 1.08 0.60
CA LEU A 174 11.13 1.41 2.01
C LEU A 174 12.11 2.49 2.47
N THR A 175 13.38 2.40 2.07
CA THR A 175 14.42 3.36 2.44
C THR A 175 14.15 4.73 1.83
N ILE A 176 13.80 4.82 0.56
CA ILE A 176 13.42 6.07 -0.12
C ILE A 176 12.22 6.72 0.58
N ASN A 177 11.29 5.92 1.09
CA ASN A 177 10.11 6.35 1.82
C ASN A 177 10.34 6.59 3.33
N GLY A 178 11.59 6.67 3.77
CA GLY A 178 11.96 7.08 5.14
C GLY A 178 12.00 5.96 6.18
N TYR A 179 11.74 4.71 5.80
CA TYR A 179 11.89 3.57 6.70
C TYR A 179 13.36 3.15 6.79
N LYS A 180 13.96 3.29 7.96
CA LYS A 180 15.36 2.87 8.21
C LYS A 180 15.40 1.36 8.47
N THR A 181 15.56 0.58 7.40
CA THR A 181 15.43 -0.89 7.42
C THR A 181 16.76 -1.65 7.41
N GLU A 182 17.93 -0.99 7.49
CA GLU A 182 19.26 -1.57 7.26
C GLU A 182 19.57 -2.80 8.14
N LYS A 183 19.06 -2.81 9.38
CA LYS A 183 19.26 -3.90 10.34
C LYS A 183 17.98 -4.66 10.67
N ILE A 184 16.92 -4.45 9.89
CA ILE A 184 15.62 -5.05 10.14
C ILE A 184 15.44 -6.22 9.17
N PRO A 185 15.17 -7.45 9.66
CA PRO A 185 14.85 -8.58 8.79
C PRO A 185 13.62 -8.30 7.94
N VAL A 186 13.70 -8.60 6.64
CA VAL A 186 12.61 -8.48 5.68
C VAL A 186 12.37 -9.85 5.07
N TYR A 187 11.13 -10.31 5.11
CA TYR A 187 10.71 -11.62 4.65
C TYR A 187 9.68 -11.46 3.53
N ILE A 188 10.10 -11.75 2.31
CA ILE A 188 9.22 -11.68 1.14
C ILE A 188 8.89 -13.09 0.70
N SER A 189 7.61 -13.36 0.46
CA SER A 189 7.11 -14.71 0.17
C SER A 189 7.82 -15.38 -1.01
N CYS A 190 8.11 -14.65 -2.07
CA CYS A 190 8.77 -15.19 -3.27
C CYS A 190 10.22 -15.64 -3.01
N GLU A 191 10.92 -15.04 -2.05
CA GLU A 191 12.31 -15.42 -1.72
C GLU A 191 12.37 -16.73 -0.91
N TYR A 192 11.32 -17.01 -0.13
CA TYR A 192 11.30 -18.16 0.79
C TYR A 192 10.34 -19.27 0.34
N ASN A 193 9.55 -19.04 -0.70
CA ASN A 193 8.45 -19.93 -1.12
C ASN A 193 7.51 -20.27 0.05
N LYS A 194 7.21 -19.27 0.87
CA LYS A 194 6.34 -19.33 2.05
C LYS A 194 5.47 -18.09 2.07
N VAL A 195 4.20 -18.26 2.46
CA VAL A 195 3.22 -17.17 2.39
C VAL A 195 2.51 -16.98 3.73
N LYS A 196 2.11 -15.73 4.01
CA LYS A 196 1.33 -15.39 5.19
C LYS A 196 -0.05 -16.01 5.13
N HIS A 197 -0.67 -16.02 3.94
CA HIS A 197 -2.08 -16.44 3.79
C HIS A 197 -2.35 -17.88 4.23
N ASN A 198 -1.36 -18.78 4.25
CA ASN A 198 -1.46 -20.13 4.81
C ASN A 198 -0.71 -20.30 6.15
N GLY A 199 -0.11 -19.23 6.65
CA GLY A 199 0.64 -19.19 7.91
C GLY A 199 2.08 -19.71 7.84
N SER A 200 2.52 -20.27 6.70
CA SER A 200 3.86 -20.87 6.58
C SER A 200 4.99 -19.85 6.75
N LEU A 201 4.79 -18.61 6.32
CA LEU A 201 5.77 -17.54 6.50
C LEU A 201 5.91 -17.15 7.97
N PHE A 202 4.81 -17.06 8.72
CA PHE A 202 4.85 -16.80 10.16
C PHE A 202 5.60 -17.88 10.93
N LYS A 203 5.32 -19.17 10.65
CA LYS A 203 6.05 -20.29 11.26
C LYS A 203 7.53 -20.21 10.98
N PHE A 204 7.91 -19.88 9.76
CA PHE A 204 9.30 -19.72 9.37
C PHE A 204 9.98 -18.58 10.12
N ILE A 205 9.34 -17.42 10.22
CA ILE A 205 9.86 -16.26 10.96
C ILE A 205 10.05 -16.58 12.43
N LEU A 206 9.06 -17.21 13.08
CA LEU A 206 9.16 -17.64 14.48
C LEU A 206 10.38 -18.53 14.71
N TRP A 207 10.56 -19.53 13.87
CA TRP A 207 11.69 -20.46 13.96
C TRP A 207 13.02 -19.74 13.70
N LYS A 208 13.12 -18.99 12.60
CA LYS A 208 14.36 -18.36 12.16
C LYS A 208 14.86 -17.29 13.12
N GLU A 209 13.95 -16.49 13.67
CA GLU A 209 14.26 -15.38 14.55
C GLU A 209 14.21 -15.76 16.05
N GLY A 210 13.76 -16.97 16.36
CA GLY A 210 13.60 -17.41 17.75
C GLY A 210 12.61 -16.55 18.54
N LEU A 211 11.50 -16.13 17.88
CA LEU A 211 10.54 -15.23 18.51
C LEU A 211 9.59 -16.01 19.41
N GLU A 212 9.21 -15.37 20.53
CA GLU A 212 8.10 -15.82 21.39
C GLU A 212 6.78 -15.25 20.82
N PRO A 213 5.85 -16.11 20.34
CA PRO A 213 4.65 -15.62 19.64
C PRO A 213 3.81 -14.68 20.50
N SER A 214 3.58 -15.02 21.79
CA SER A 214 2.77 -14.23 22.72
C SER A 214 3.33 -12.85 23.06
N LYS A 215 4.63 -12.61 22.77
CA LYS A 215 5.32 -11.32 22.93
C LYS A 215 5.58 -10.63 21.59
N THR A 216 4.94 -11.11 20.53
CA THR A 216 5.12 -10.61 19.16
C THR A 216 3.81 -10.08 18.63
N LEU A 217 3.81 -8.82 18.19
CA LEU A 217 2.71 -8.17 17.51
C LEU A 217 2.94 -8.20 16.00
N PHE A 218 1.91 -8.47 15.23
CA PHE A 218 1.90 -8.24 13.77
C PHE A 218 0.85 -7.19 13.39
N ILE A 219 1.20 -6.27 12.50
CA ILE A 219 0.33 -5.19 12.02
C ILE A 219 0.23 -5.31 10.50
N GLY A 220 -0.98 -5.40 9.98
CA GLY A 220 -1.22 -5.50 8.54
C GLY A 220 -2.64 -5.11 8.15
N ASP A 221 -2.83 -4.91 6.84
CA ASP A 221 -4.09 -4.45 6.26
C ASP A 221 -5.07 -5.58 5.93
N ASN A 222 -4.55 -6.77 5.64
CA ASN A 222 -5.38 -7.90 5.25
C ASN A 222 -5.83 -8.70 6.46
N PHE A 223 -7.14 -8.61 6.77
CA PHE A 223 -7.69 -9.29 7.94
C PHE A 223 -7.41 -10.80 7.95
N LYS A 224 -7.47 -11.47 6.80
CA LYS A 224 -7.28 -12.92 6.72
C LYS A 224 -5.82 -13.32 6.84
N SER A 225 -4.94 -12.72 6.02
CA SER A 225 -3.52 -13.11 5.96
C SER A 225 -2.67 -12.52 7.09
N ASP A 226 -2.96 -11.29 7.53
CA ASP A 226 -2.11 -10.58 8.48
C ASP A 226 -2.64 -10.65 9.91
N VAL A 227 -3.96 -10.74 10.09
CA VAL A 227 -4.55 -10.77 11.42
C VAL A 227 -4.88 -12.20 11.82
N GLN A 228 -5.79 -12.86 11.08
CA GLN A 228 -6.24 -14.20 11.46
C GLN A 228 -5.09 -15.21 11.44
N ARG A 229 -4.26 -15.21 10.38
CA ARG A 229 -3.13 -16.14 10.29
C ARG A 229 -2.01 -15.85 11.29
N ALA A 230 -1.79 -14.59 11.66
CA ALA A 230 -0.88 -14.28 12.75
C ALA A 230 -1.39 -14.83 14.07
N ILE A 231 -2.68 -14.62 14.40
CA ILE A 231 -3.32 -15.17 15.61
C ILE A 231 -3.26 -16.70 15.61
N ASP A 232 -3.55 -17.38 14.48
CA ASP A 232 -3.47 -18.84 14.36
C ASP A 232 -2.05 -19.37 14.64
N ASN A 233 -1.03 -18.54 14.52
CA ASN A 233 0.37 -18.84 14.84
C ASN A 233 0.81 -18.30 16.22
N GLY A 234 -0.15 -17.83 17.05
CA GLY A 234 0.08 -17.38 18.41
C GLY A 234 0.57 -15.94 18.56
N PHE A 235 0.64 -15.17 17.49
CA PHE A 235 0.96 -13.73 17.56
C PHE A 235 -0.22 -12.94 18.13
N LEU A 236 0.08 -11.79 18.68
CA LEU A 236 -0.87 -10.70 18.78
C LEU A 236 -0.98 -10.04 17.39
N ALA A 237 -2.16 -9.57 17.02
CA ALA A 237 -2.33 -8.94 15.73
C ALA A 237 -3.26 -7.72 15.79
N VAL A 238 -2.99 -6.74 14.95
CA VAL A 238 -3.84 -5.56 14.77
C VAL A 238 -4.11 -5.35 13.28
N HIS A 239 -5.41 -5.26 12.97
CA HIS A 239 -5.86 -4.88 11.63
C HIS A 239 -5.70 -3.37 11.44
N TYR A 240 -5.01 -2.98 10.37
CA TYR A 240 -4.86 -1.59 9.97
C TYR A 240 -5.44 -1.37 8.57
N PRO A 241 -6.73 -1.03 8.45
CA PRO A 241 -7.46 -1.05 7.18
C PRO A 241 -6.84 -0.17 6.10
N LYS A 242 -6.98 -0.58 4.85
CA LYS A 242 -6.61 0.22 3.68
C LYS A 242 -7.36 1.54 3.66
N ALA A 243 -6.69 2.61 3.28
CA ALA A 243 -7.33 3.90 3.08
C ALA A 243 -8.46 3.83 2.04
N ILE A 244 -8.26 3.03 0.98
CA ILE A 244 -9.27 2.83 -0.08
C ILE A 244 -10.53 2.11 0.43
N GLU A 245 -10.44 1.26 1.44
CA GLU A 245 -11.63 0.61 2.03
C GLU A 245 -12.49 1.62 2.78
N LYS A 246 -11.87 2.58 3.47
CA LYS A 246 -12.61 3.68 4.12
C LYS A 246 -13.34 4.53 3.08
N LEU A 247 -12.68 4.87 1.97
CA LEU A 247 -13.30 5.59 0.86
C LEU A 247 -14.48 4.82 0.27
N LYS A 248 -14.32 3.51 0.03
CA LYS A 248 -15.39 2.64 -0.50
C LYS A 248 -16.63 2.59 0.37
N ASN A 249 -16.49 2.76 1.67
CA ASN A 249 -17.59 2.79 2.62
C ASN A 249 -18.32 4.14 2.69
N THR A 250 -17.90 5.15 1.93
CA THR A 250 -18.57 6.45 1.85
C THR A 250 -19.60 6.50 0.74
N ASN A 251 -20.50 7.51 0.80
CA ASN A 251 -21.47 7.76 -0.27
C ASN A 251 -20.85 8.20 -1.60
N LEU A 252 -19.56 8.59 -1.62
CA LEU A 252 -18.82 8.88 -2.85
C LEU A 252 -18.62 7.63 -3.73
N PHE A 253 -18.71 6.45 -3.14
CA PHE A 253 -18.42 5.18 -3.80
C PHE A 253 -19.69 4.37 -4.14
N LYS A 254 -20.82 5.04 -4.41
CA LYS A 254 -22.03 4.34 -4.83
C LYS A 254 -21.89 3.76 -6.23
N PRO A 255 -22.53 2.61 -6.51
CA PRO A 255 -22.47 1.93 -7.81
C PRO A 255 -22.83 2.82 -8.99
N ASP A 256 -23.76 3.77 -8.82
CA ASP A 256 -24.20 4.68 -9.89
C ASP A 256 -23.12 5.70 -10.28
N VAL A 257 -22.21 6.05 -9.35
CA VAL A 257 -21.02 6.86 -9.62
C VAL A 257 -19.90 5.97 -10.20
N LEU A 258 -19.88 4.70 -9.82
CA LEU A 258 -18.86 3.72 -10.19
C LEU A 258 -18.90 3.30 -11.67
N GLY A 259 -20.01 3.45 -12.37
CA GLY A 259 -20.08 3.21 -13.81
C GLY A 259 -19.11 4.05 -14.63
N PHE A 260 -18.64 5.18 -14.06
CA PHE A 260 -17.58 6.02 -14.62
C PHE A 260 -16.18 5.73 -14.08
N VAL A 261 -16.08 4.94 -12.98
CA VAL A 261 -14.89 4.80 -12.14
C VAL A 261 -13.88 3.78 -12.69
N TYR A 262 -14.31 2.89 -13.56
CA TYR A 262 -13.46 1.82 -14.09
C TYR A 262 -12.58 2.23 -15.29
N LYS A 263 -12.45 3.52 -15.56
CA LYS A 263 -11.39 4.00 -16.43
C LYS A 263 -10.12 4.23 -15.59
N GLU A 264 -8.99 3.76 -16.07
CA GLU A 264 -7.71 3.66 -15.40
C GLU A 264 -7.27 4.95 -14.70
N ASN A 265 -7.51 6.11 -15.33
CA ASN A 265 -7.20 7.43 -14.79
C ASN A 265 -8.02 7.76 -13.52
N PHE A 266 -9.20 7.16 -13.37
CA PHE A 266 -10.05 7.41 -12.22
C PHE A 266 -9.60 6.57 -11.00
N SER A 267 -9.04 5.37 -11.23
CA SER A 267 -8.43 4.55 -10.18
C SER A 267 -7.30 5.29 -9.48
N PHE A 268 -6.40 5.90 -10.26
CA PHE A 268 -5.31 6.71 -9.73
C PHE A 268 -5.84 7.90 -8.92
N TYR A 269 -6.81 8.63 -9.44
CA TYR A 269 -7.42 9.77 -8.77
C TYR A 269 -8.09 9.39 -7.45
N LEU A 270 -8.89 8.33 -7.43
CA LEU A 270 -9.54 7.85 -6.21
C LEU A 270 -8.53 7.32 -5.19
N GLY A 271 -7.48 6.66 -5.65
CA GLY A 271 -6.39 6.22 -4.79
C GLY A 271 -5.66 7.39 -4.13
N MET A 272 -5.40 8.48 -4.87
CA MET A 272 -4.84 9.73 -4.31
C MET A 272 -5.74 10.32 -3.22
N ILE A 273 -7.04 10.38 -3.48
CA ILE A 273 -8.03 10.86 -2.50
C ILE A 273 -8.01 9.97 -1.26
N ALA A 274 -8.06 8.64 -1.46
CA ALA A 274 -8.04 7.70 -0.37
C ALA A 274 -6.81 7.90 0.53
N ASN A 275 -5.64 7.93 -0.06
CA ASN A 275 -4.39 8.07 0.69
C ASN A 275 -4.28 9.43 1.39
N LYS A 276 -4.72 10.50 0.75
CA LYS A 276 -4.61 11.85 1.36
C LYS A 276 -5.61 12.11 2.47
N ILE A 277 -6.84 11.60 2.32
CA ILE A 277 -7.94 12.00 3.20
C ILE A 277 -8.30 10.88 4.19
N PHE A 278 -8.31 9.63 3.73
CA PHE A 278 -8.78 8.48 4.51
C PHE A 278 -7.68 7.71 5.23
N ASP A 279 -6.40 8.03 4.97
CA ASP A 279 -5.27 7.42 5.67
C ASP A 279 -5.02 8.01 7.07
N ASN A 280 -5.89 8.84 7.56
CA ASN A 280 -5.80 9.37 8.91
C ASN A 280 -6.56 8.44 9.89
N PRO A 281 -5.90 7.84 10.89
CA PRO A 281 -6.55 6.92 11.84
C PRO A 281 -7.49 7.62 12.80
N PHE A 282 -7.45 8.96 12.90
CA PHE A 282 -8.28 9.75 13.81
C PHE A 282 -9.56 10.29 13.17
N ILE A 283 -9.69 10.19 11.85
CA ILE A 283 -10.83 10.73 11.14
C ILE A 283 -11.87 9.64 10.93
N GLN A 284 -13.03 9.83 11.53
CA GLN A 284 -14.25 9.15 11.11
C GLN A 284 -14.99 9.99 10.08
N PHE A 285 -15.29 9.40 8.94
CA PHE A 285 -16.13 10.02 7.93
C PHE A 285 -17.58 9.66 8.20
N ASP A 286 -18.44 10.68 8.24
CA ASP A 286 -19.88 10.46 8.23
C ASP A 286 -20.25 9.78 6.90
N GLN A 287 -20.77 8.56 6.98
CA GLN A 287 -21.23 7.81 5.82
C GLN A 287 -22.34 8.51 5.04
N LYS A 288 -23.04 9.46 5.66
CA LYS A 288 -24.11 10.24 5.06
C LYS A 288 -23.63 11.50 4.32
N SER A 289 -22.40 11.97 4.61
CA SER A 289 -21.84 13.16 3.98
C SER A 289 -20.57 12.82 3.22
N SER A 290 -20.57 13.03 1.91
CA SER A 290 -19.41 12.76 1.05
C SER A 290 -18.25 13.70 1.29
N ILE A 291 -18.49 14.88 1.87
CA ILE A 291 -17.50 15.95 2.04
C ILE A 291 -17.43 16.48 3.48
N ASN A 292 -18.14 15.87 4.44
CA ASN A 292 -18.20 16.30 5.84
C ASN A 292 -18.37 17.84 5.99
N ASN A 293 -19.13 18.48 5.09
CA ASN A 293 -19.30 19.92 5.00
C ASN A 293 -18.00 20.74 4.92
N SER A 294 -16.91 20.13 4.43
CA SER A 294 -15.61 20.78 4.28
C SER A 294 -15.42 21.34 2.87
N SER A 295 -15.24 22.66 2.77
CA SER A 295 -14.91 23.33 1.50
C SER A 295 -13.55 22.87 0.94
N ALA A 296 -12.61 22.55 1.83
CA ALA A 296 -11.31 22.01 1.43
C ALA A 296 -11.44 20.63 0.76
N LEU A 297 -12.29 19.74 1.29
CA LEU A 297 -12.58 18.45 0.69
C LEU A 297 -13.31 18.59 -0.65
N LEU A 298 -14.27 19.52 -0.73
CA LEU A 298 -14.95 19.84 -1.98
C LEU A 298 -13.96 20.32 -3.05
N GLY A 299 -13.05 21.22 -2.67
CA GLY A 299 -11.97 21.68 -3.53
C GLY A 299 -11.08 20.53 -4.01
N TYR A 300 -10.66 19.67 -3.11
CA TYR A 300 -9.78 18.56 -3.42
C TYR A 300 -10.44 17.48 -4.28
N TYR A 301 -11.70 17.10 -3.97
CA TYR A 301 -12.40 16.03 -4.68
C TYR A 301 -12.94 16.43 -6.05
N ILE A 302 -13.40 17.67 -6.21
CA ILE A 302 -14.16 18.08 -7.39
C ILE A 302 -13.39 19.12 -8.19
N PHE A 303 -13.06 20.26 -7.56
CA PHE A 303 -12.48 21.39 -8.30
C PHE A 303 -11.02 21.17 -8.68
N GLY A 304 -10.22 20.53 -7.84
CA GLY A 304 -8.81 20.25 -8.13
C GLY A 304 -8.60 19.44 -9.41
N PRO A 305 -9.25 18.26 -9.56
CA PRO A 305 -9.18 17.48 -10.78
C PRO A 305 -9.73 18.18 -12.00
N LEU A 306 -10.81 18.93 -11.83
CA LEU A 306 -11.44 19.67 -12.94
C LEU A 306 -10.49 20.76 -13.46
N VAL A 307 -9.87 21.53 -12.56
CA VAL A 307 -8.86 22.54 -12.90
C VAL A 307 -7.64 21.90 -13.52
N LEU A 308 -7.14 20.81 -12.94
CA LEU A 308 -5.97 20.09 -13.46
C LEU A 308 -6.22 19.54 -14.86
N SER A 309 -7.37 18.90 -15.08
CA SER A 309 -7.77 18.36 -16.38
C SER A 309 -7.94 19.46 -17.43
N LEU A 310 -8.55 20.58 -17.07
CA LEU A 310 -8.70 21.75 -17.95
C LEU A 310 -7.34 22.35 -18.29
N THR A 311 -6.47 22.51 -17.31
CA THR A 311 -5.11 23.04 -17.52
C THR A 311 -4.31 22.14 -18.45
N HIS A 312 -4.36 20.83 -18.24
CA HIS A 312 -3.69 19.86 -19.09
C HIS A 312 -4.21 19.92 -20.53
N TRP A 313 -5.53 19.96 -20.71
CA TRP A 313 -6.16 20.12 -22.02
C TRP A 313 -5.75 21.40 -22.72
N LEU A 314 -5.72 22.54 -21.99
CA LEU A 314 -5.26 23.83 -22.54
C LEU A 314 -3.81 23.76 -23.01
N ILE A 315 -2.90 23.20 -22.17
CA ILE A 315 -1.48 23.06 -22.54
C ILE A 315 -1.31 22.21 -23.80
N GLN A 316 -2.05 21.10 -23.91
CA GLN A 316 -1.96 20.24 -25.09
C GLN A 316 -2.47 20.93 -26.36
N ASN A 317 -3.51 21.75 -26.27
CA ASN A 317 -4.10 22.41 -27.44
C ASN A 317 -3.37 23.71 -27.82
N LEU A 318 -2.82 24.45 -26.84
CA LEU A 318 -2.02 25.66 -27.13
C LEU A 318 -0.62 25.35 -27.71
N ASN A 319 -0.08 24.16 -27.44
CA ASN A 319 1.19 23.74 -28.03
C ASN A 319 1.04 23.13 -29.43
N ASN A 320 -0.17 22.99 -29.95
CA ASN A 320 -0.46 22.48 -31.28
C ASN A 320 -0.85 23.60 -32.27
N GLU A 321 -0.87 24.86 -31.85
CA GLU A 321 -0.96 26.07 -32.66
C GLU A 321 0.45 26.72 -32.81
#